data_995812b403775cfe24b75e96e5756cc6
#
_entry.id   995812b403775cfe24b75e96e5756cc6
#
_cell.length_a   1.000
_cell.length_b   1.000
_cell.length_c   1.000
_cell.angle_alpha   90.00
_cell.angle_beta   90.00
_cell.angle_gamma   90.00
#
_symmetry.space_group_name_H-M   'P 1'
#
loop_
_entity.id
_entity.type
_entity.pdbx_description
1 polymer ?
#
loop_
_entity_poly.entity_id
_entity_poly.type
_entity_poly.pdbx_seq_one_letter_code
_entity_poly.pdbx_strand_id
1 'polypeptide(L)'
;MKTLDEIMNDLKACGLPCAFVRFDDPQKTPFCILRMDKSVNIYSDLQMIDPLDTYVIELYYRDPKDRLAFEAFLNKDFIWQRYSTDVPIDDSVLMSGYDLL
;
A
#
# COMPACT_ATOMS: atom_id res chain seq x y z
N MET A 1 4.95 -1.33 16.45
CA MET A 1 4.65 -1.63 15.05
C MET A 1 3.28 -2.27 14.96
N LYS A 2 2.45 -1.82 14.02
CA LYS A 2 1.11 -2.38 13.88
C LYS A 2 1.17 -3.77 13.25
N THR A 3 0.29 -4.65 13.70
CA THR A 3 0.12 -5.96 13.08
C THR A 3 -0.62 -5.81 11.75
N LEU A 4 -0.59 -6.86 10.93
CA LEU A 4 -1.33 -6.88 9.67
C LEU A 4 -2.81 -6.60 9.90
N ASP A 5 -3.42 -7.22 10.91
CA ASP A 5 -4.84 -7.02 11.21
C ASP A 5 -5.15 -5.58 11.60
N GLU A 6 -4.28 -4.96 12.39
CA GLU A 6 -4.43 -3.57 12.77
C GLU A 6 -4.33 -2.64 11.55
N ILE A 7 -3.36 -2.90 10.67
CA ILE A 7 -3.19 -2.11 9.46
C ILE A 7 -4.42 -2.25 8.56
N MET A 8 -4.92 -3.46 8.37
CA MET A 8 -6.10 -3.68 7.55
C MET A 8 -7.35 -3.01 8.14
N ASN A 9 -7.51 -3.06 9.45
CA ASN A 9 -8.61 -2.39 10.10
C ASN A 9 -8.54 -0.87 9.95
N ASP A 10 -7.36 -0.32 10.14
CA ASP A 10 -7.16 1.13 9.98
C ASP A 10 -7.36 1.55 8.52
N LEU A 11 -6.90 0.72 7.59
CA LEU A 11 -7.00 1.02 6.17
C LEU A 11 -8.45 1.04 5.68
N LYS A 12 -9.33 0.22 6.26
CA LYS A 12 -10.75 0.21 5.89
C LYS A 12 -11.43 1.55 6.10
N ALA A 13 -10.92 2.37 6.98
CA ALA A 13 -11.48 3.70 7.22
C ALA A 13 -11.30 4.65 6.04
N CYS A 14 -10.50 4.30 5.03
CA CYS A 14 -10.34 5.13 3.84
C CYS A 14 -11.60 5.18 2.96
N GLY A 15 -12.54 4.26 3.17
CA GLY A 15 -13.77 4.22 2.39
C GLY A 15 -13.64 3.52 1.04
N LEU A 16 -12.47 3.02 0.71
CA LEU A 16 -12.23 2.32 -0.55
C LEU A 16 -12.21 0.81 -0.32
N PRO A 17 -12.50 0.02 -1.38
CA PRO A 17 -12.24 -1.41 -1.29
C PRO A 17 -10.76 -1.67 -1.02
N CYS A 18 -10.47 -2.52 -0.05
CA CYS A 18 -9.11 -2.85 0.35
C CYS A 18 -8.97 -4.36 0.45
N ALA A 19 -7.84 -4.87 -0.01
CA ALA A 19 -7.53 -6.28 0.08
C ALA A 19 -6.07 -6.50 0.45
N PHE A 20 -5.78 -7.66 1.02
CA PHE A 20 -4.41 -8.09 1.23
C PHE A 20 -4.00 -8.97 0.05
N VAL A 21 -2.94 -8.56 -0.61
CA VAL A 21 -2.34 -9.20 -1.78
C VAL A 21 -3.17 -9.05 -3.05
N ARG A 22 -4.44 -9.39 -3.03
CA ARG A 22 -5.30 -9.29 -4.22
C ARG A 22 -6.77 -9.41 -3.84
N PHE A 23 -7.62 -8.99 -4.76
CA PHE A 23 -9.06 -9.25 -4.68
C PHE A 23 -9.38 -10.54 -5.43
N ASP A 24 -10.40 -11.26 -4.97
CA ASP A 24 -10.88 -12.45 -5.67
C ASP A 24 -11.58 -12.08 -6.98
N ASP A 25 -12.28 -10.95 -7.01
CA ASP A 25 -12.98 -10.44 -8.17
C ASP A 25 -12.42 -9.08 -8.58
N PRO A 26 -12.49 -8.72 -9.87
CA PRO A 26 -12.09 -7.40 -10.33
C PRO A 26 -12.82 -6.30 -9.58
N GLN A 27 -12.10 -5.25 -9.22
CA GLN A 27 -12.63 -4.11 -8.49
C GLN A 27 -12.65 -2.87 -9.36
N LYS A 28 -13.63 -2.00 -9.12
CA LYS A 28 -13.66 -0.68 -9.75
C LYS A 28 -12.73 0.26 -8.99
N THR A 29 -12.00 1.08 -9.73
CA THR A 29 -11.17 2.13 -9.15
C THR A 29 -12.04 3.20 -8.49
N PRO A 30 -11.58 3.85 -7.43
CA PRO A 30 -10.31 3.60 -6.76
C PRO A 30 -10.38 2.43 -5.78
N PHE A 31 -9.28 1.70 -5.66
CA PHE A 31 -9.14 0.65 -4.64
C PHE A 31 -7.69 0.54 -4.22
N CYS A 32 -7.42 -0.11 -3.10
CA CYS A 32 -6.05 -0.29 -2.65
C CYS A 32 -5.77 -1.75 -2.27
N ILE A 33 -4.50 -2.09 -2.38
CA ILE A 33 -4.01 -3.42 -2.03
C ILE A 33 -2.87 -3.24 -1.03
N LEU A 34 -2.94 -3.97 0.07
CA LEU A 34 -1.86 -4.04 1.04
C LEU A 34 -1.03 -5.27 0.75
N ARG A 35 0.27 -5.10 0.70
CA ARG A 35 1.21 -6.20 0.47
C ARG A 35 2.31 -6.18 1.50
N MET A 36 2.87 -7.35 1.75
CA MET A 36 4.06 -7.47 2.56
C MET A 36 5.26 -7.47 1.61
N ASP A 37 6.19 -6.56 1.85
CA ASP A 37 7.39 -6.49 1.06
C ASP A 37 8.55 -7.06 1.86
N LYS A 38 9.09 -8.17 1.38
CA LYS A 38 10.26 -8.78 1.97
C LYS A 38 11.54 -8.40 1.25
N SER A 39 11.49 -7.42 0.40
CA SER A 39 12.62 -7.07 -0.45
C SER A 39 13.76 -6.43 0.32
N VAL A 40 13.55 -6.06 1.55
CA VAL A 40 14.65 -5.63 2.39
C VAL A 40 15.31 -6.85 2.97
N ASN A 41 15.83 -7.65 2.12
CA ASN A 41 16.76 -8.64 2.53
C ASN A 41 18.04 -7.94 2.84
N ILE A 42 18.17 -7.58 4.06
CA ILE A 42 19.45 -7.21 4.54
C ILE A 42 20.22 -8.50 4.68
N TYR A 43 20.94 -8.81 3.66
CA TYR A 43 21.95 -9.83 3.76
C TYR A 43 23.09 -9.25 4.54
N SER A 44 23.02 -9.33 5.81
CA SER A 44 24.27 -9.31 6.51
C SER A 44 24.77 -10.74 6.52
N ASP A 45 25.51 -11.02 5.54
CA ASP A 45 26.47 -12.07 5.42
C ASP A 45 26.27 -13.35 6.21
N LEU A 46 26.04 -13.32 7.44
CA LEU A 46 26.15 -14.47 8.28
C LEU A 46 25.12 -14.52 9.36
N GLN A 47 24.36 -13.49 9.46
CA GLN A 47 23.35 -13.46 10.47
C GLN A 47 22.01 -13.29 9.81
N MET A 48 21.23 -14.31 9.94
CA MET A 48 19.82 -14.22 9.69
C MET A 48 19.24 -13.24 10.68
N ILE A 49 19.30 -12.00 10.31
CA ILE A 49 18.47 -11.01 10.96
C ILE A 49 17.07 -11.29 10.43
N ASP A 50 16.13 -11.50 11.34
CA ASP A 50 14.73 -11.64 10.94
C ASP A 50 14.39 -10.51 9.99
N PRO A 51 13.89 -10.83 8.79
CA PRO A 51 13.50 -9.78 7.87
C PRO A 51 12.46 -8.92 8.57
N LEU A 52 12.73 -7.64 8.66
CA LEU A 52 11.74 -6.70 9.09
C LEU A 52 10.63 -6.75 8.06
N ASP A 53 9.50 -7.30 8.45
CA ASP A 53 8.34 -7.31 7.59
C ASP A 53 7.91 -5.87 7.37
N THR A 54 8.07 -5.39 6.17
CA THR A 54 7.58 -4.08 5.79
C THR A 54 6.31 -4.25 4.97
N TYR A 55 5.41 -3.29 5.12
CA TYR A 55 4.16 -3.30 4.38
C TYR A 55 4.16 -2.18 3.36
N VAL A 56 3.59 -2.48 2.21
CA VAL A 56 3.40 -1.49 1.16
C VAL A 56 1.93 -1.45 0.77
N ILE A 57 1.47 -0.27 0.39
CA ILE A 57 0.12 -0.08 -0.12
C ILE A 57 0.23 0.35 -1.57
N GLU A 58 -0.56 -0.28 -2.42
CA GLU A 58 -0.72 0.13 -3.81
C GLU A 58 -2.12 0.69 -4.00
N LEU A 59 -2.22 1.93 -4.40
CA LEU A 59 -3.48 2.58 -4.72
C LEU A 59 -3.66 2.61 -6.23
N TYR A 60 -4.78 2.10 -6.69
CA TYR A 60 -5.16 2.09 -8.11
C TYR A 60 -6.31 3.05 -8.31
N TYR A 61 -6.17 3.97 -9.26
CA TYR A 61 -7.12 5.06 -9.46
C TYR A 61 -7.05 5.58 -10.88
N ARG A 62 -8.03 6.40 -11.26
CA ARG A 62 -8.05 7.05 -12.58
C ARG A 62 -7.82 8.56 -12.47
N ASP A 63 -8.35 9.15 -11.39
CA ASP A 63 -8.26 10.60 -11.17
C ASP A 63 -7.22 10.89 -10.08
N PRO A 64 -6.22 11.73 -10.35
CA PRO A 64 -5.24 12.11 -9.33
C PRO A 64 -5.85 12.71 -8.06
N LYS A 65 -7.08 13.20 -8.11
CA LYS A 65 -7.77 13.67 -6.90
C LYS A 65 -7.99 12.54 -5.90
N ASP A 66 -8.20 11.33 -6.39
CA ASP A 66 -8.36 10.17 -5.51
C ASP A 66 -7.06 9.86 -4.77
N ARG A 67 -5.92 10.04 -5.43
CA ARG A 67 -4.61 9.89 -4.80
C ARG A 67 -4.42 10.92 -3.69
N LEU A 68 -4.76 12.17 -3.95
CA LEU A 68 -4.61 13.23 -2.95
C LEU A 68 -5.49 12.96 -1.73
N ALA A 69 -6.73 12.51 -1.95
CA ALA A 69 -7.64 12.18 -0.87
C ALA A 69 -7.11 11.00 -0.05
N PHE A 70 -6.56 9.99 -0.71
CA PHE A 70 -6.01 8.83 -0.03
C PHE A 70 -4.77 9.21 0.80
N GLU A 71 -3.91 10.05 0.26
CA GLU A 71 -2.72 10.50 1.00
C GLU A 71 -3.11 11.33 2.22
N ALA A 72 -4.15 12.14 2.11
CA ALA A 72 -4.68 12.87 3.27
C ALA A 72 -5.18 11.92 4.35
N PHE A 73 -5.81 10.82 3.93
CA PHE A 73 -6.23 9.77 4.86
C PHE A 73 -5.01 9.12 5.54
N LEU A 74 -3.98 8.76 4.76
CA LEU A 74 -2.79 8.12 5.31
C LEU A 74 -2.10 9.01 6.35
N ASN A 75 -2.13 10.30 6.16
CA ASN A 75 -1.49 11.23 7.09
C ASN A 75 -2.07 11.20 8.50
N LYS A 76 -3.28 10.67 8.67
CA LYS A 76 -3.93 10.63 9.97
C LYS A 76 -3.38 9.54 10.88
N ASP A 77 -3.15 8.36 10.33
CA ASP A 77 -2.85 7.18 11.13
C ASP A 77 -1.58 6.44 10.73
N PHE A 78 -0.95 6.84 9.63
CA PHE A 78 0.20 6.13 9.11
C PHE A 78 1.40 7.05 8.94
N ILE A 79 2.57 6.46 9.14
CA ILE A 79 3.84 7.06 8.71
C ILE A 79 4.19 6.35 7.42
N TRP A 80 4.36 7.11 6.35
CA TRP A 80 4.52 6.53 5.03
C TRP A 80 5.46 7.33 4.15
N GLN A 81 5.96 6.66 3.13
CA GLN A 81 6.79 7.28 2.11
C GLN A 81 6.33 6.77 0.76
N ARG A 82 6.04 7.68 -0.17
CA ARG A 82 5.64 7.29 -1.51
C ARG A 82 6.86 6.86 -2.32
N TYR A 83 6.81 5.66 -2.90
CA TYR A 83 7.88 5.17 -3.74
C TYR A 83 7.54 5.20 -5.23
N SER A 84 6.29 5.29 -5.58
CA SER A 84 5.83 5.41 -6.98
C SER A 84 4.65 6.35 -7.04
N THR A 85 4.60 7.16 -8.11
CA THR A 85 3.56 8.17 -8.28
C THR A 85 3.00 8.08 -9.69
N ASP A 86 1.66 7.96 -9.78
CA ASP A 86 0.93 8.06 -11.05
C ASP A 86 1.52 7.17 -12.15
N VAL A 87 1.87 5.92 -11.81
CA VAL A 87 2.42 4.97 -12.78
C VAL A 87 1.30 4.41 -13.64
N PRO A 88 1.34 4.58 -14.96
CA PRO A 88 0.30 4.00 -15.82
C PRO A 88 0.34 2.49 -15.78
N ILE A 89 -0.81 1.87 -15.50
CA ILE A 89 -0.96 0.42 -15.47
C ILE A 89 -1.62 -0.05 -16.76
N ASP A 90 -2.64 0.70 -17.20
CA ASP A 90 -3.27 0.49 -18.49
C ASP A 90 -3.79 1.85 -19.01
N ASP A 91 -4.64 1.84 -20.03
CA ASP A 91 -5.05 3.06 -20.75
C ASP A 91 -5.60 4.17 -19.86
N SER A 92 -6.15 3.84 -18.72
CA SER A 92 -6.80 4.85 -17.88
C SER A 92 -6.56 4.65 -16.39
N VAL A 93 -5.86 3.60 -15.99
CA VAL A 93 -5.62 3.31 -14.58
C VAL A 93 -4.19 3.65 -14.20
N LEU A 94 -4.05 4.39 -13.12
CA LEU A 94 -2.77 4.79 -12.55
C LEU A 94 -2.57 4.06 -11.23
N MET A 95 -1.30 3.89 -10.84
CA MET A 95 -0.94 3.30 -9.55
C MET A 95 0.04 4.20 -8.83
N SER A 96 -0.17 4.38 -7.54
CA SER A 96 0.82 4.97 -6.64
C SER A 96 1.11 3.99 -5.52
N GLY A 97 2.37 3.92 -5.13
CA GLY A 97 2.81 2.99 -4.12
C GLY A 97 3.38 3.70 -2.90
N TYR A 98 3.12 3.13 -1.73
CA TYR A 98 3.49 3.71 -0.44
C TYR A 98 4.13 2.67 0.44
N ASP A 99 5.31 2.99 0.95
CA ASP A 99 5.93 2.20 2.01
C ASP A 99 5.37 2.66 3.35
N LEU A 100 4.97 1.72 4.18
CA LEU A 100 4.59 2.03 5.57
C LEU A 100 5.82 1.87 6.45
N LEU A 101 6.08 2.89 7.22
CA LEU A 101 7.27 2.95 8.07
C LEU A 101 6.96 2.61 9.53
#